data_467a327074897a9fdc71ca679e1280bf
#
_entry.id   467a327074897a9fdc71ca679e1280bf
#
_cell.length_a   1.000
_cell.length_b   1.000
_cell.length_c   1.000
_cell.angle_alpha   90.00
_cell.angle_beta   90.00
_cell.angle_gamma   90.00
#
_symmetry.space_group_name_H-M   'P 1'
#
loop_
_entity.id
_entity.type
_entity.pdbx_description
1 polymer ?
#
loop_
_entity_poly.entity_id
_entity_poly.type
_entity_poly.pdbx_seq_one_letter_code
_entity_poly.pdbx_strand_id
1 'polypeptide(L)'
;MTRTPIPRFDDNYSEDAAKARREFLTQQTGASLHHTGTYSLPPESLKSNTENFIGVVQMPVGVAGPVLIHGEHAQGWFYVPLATTEGTLVASYSRACAW
;
A
#
# COMPACT_ATOMS: atom_id res chain seq x y z
N MET A 1 -17.73 -29.01 -3.72
CA MET A 1 -16.48 -28.23 -3.65
C MET A 1 -15.82 -28.47 -2.30
N THR A 2 -14.56 -28.85 -2.30
CA THR A 2 -13.81 -29.08 -1.07
C THR A 2 -13.20 -27.77 -0.59
N ARG A 3 -13.40 -27.48 0.70
CA ARG A 3 -12.79 -26.30 1.30
C ARG A 3 -11.29 -26.53 1.49
N THR A 4 -10.45 -25.68 0.91
CA THR A 4 -9.01 -25.75 1.03
C THR A 4 -8.53 -24.59 1.90
N PRO A 5 -7.97 -24.85 3.09
CA PRO A 5 -7.54 -23.76 3.97
C PRO A 5 -6.29 -23.06 3.43
N ILE A 6 -6.15 -21.79 3.82
CA ILE A 6 -4.96 -21.00 3.49
C ILE A 6 -3.74 -21.61 4.21
N PRO A 7 -2.60 -21.80 3.52
CA PRO A 7 -1.42 -22.38 4.14
C PRO A 7 -0.88 -21.56 5.31
N ARG A 8 -0.42 -22.26 6.35
CA ARG A 8 0.23 -21.65 7.52
C ARG A 8 1.65 -22.17 7.63
N PHE A 9 2.53 -21.35 8.15
CA PHE A 9 3.96 -21.61 8.22
C PHE A 9 4.47 -21.32 9.63
N ASP A 10 5.65 -21.85 9.97
CA ASP A 10 6.29 -21.57 11.25
C ASP A 10 6.54 -20.05 11.41
N ASP A 11 7.04 -19.43 10.34
CA ASP A 11 7.15 -17.97 10.26
C ASP A 11 6.16 -17.48 9.21
N ASN A 12 4.99 -17.02 9.66
CA ASN A 12 3.93 -16.55 8.78
C ASN A 12 4.21 -15.16 8.18
N TYR A 13 5.25 -14.47 8.66
CA TYR A 13 5.60 -13.13 8.21
C TYR A 13 6.91 -13.09 7.43
N SER A 14 7.36 -14.21 6.89
CA SER A 14 8.50 -14.27 5.99
C SER A 14 8.06 -13.98 4.56
N GLU A 15 9.01 -13.55 3.73
CA GLU A 15 8.76 -13.39 2.29
C GLU A 15 8.39 -14.72 1.64
N ASP A 16 9.03 -15.81 2.08
CA ASP A 16 8.71 -17.14 1.55
C ASP A 16 7.27 -17.54 1.85
N ALA A 17 6.78 -17.23 3.04
CA ALA A 17 5.38 -17.51 3.41
C ALA A 17 4.41 -16.69 2.54
N ALA A 18 4.70 -15.40 2.33
CA ALA A 18 3.88 -14.54 1.48
C ALA A 18 3.84 -15.05 0.05
N LYS A 19 5.00 -15.43 -0.50
CA LYS A 19 5.10 -15.98 -1.84
C LYS A 19 4.32 -17.29 -1.98
N ALA A 20 4.44 -18.17 -0.99
CA ALA A 20 3.71 -19.45 -1.00
C ALA A 20 2.19 -19.23 -0.96
N ARG A 21 1.72 -18.24 -0.21
CA ARG A 21 0.30 -17.88 -0.19
C ARG A 21 -0.16 -17.33 -1.53
N ARG A 22 0.64 -16.49 -2.19
CA ARG A 22 0.31 -16.01 -3.54
C ARG A 22 0.20 -17.14 -4.54
N GLU A 23 1.14 -18.07 -4.51
CA GLU A 23 1.11 -19.25 -5.40
C GLU A 23 -0.12 -20.11 -5.14
N PHE A 24 -0.46 -20.32 -3.87
CA PHE A 24 -1.66 -21.04 -3.48
C PHE A 24 -2.92 -20.37 -4.05
N LEU A 25 -3.04 -19.05 -3.90
CA LEU A 25 -4.21 -18.31 -4.41
C LEU A 25 -4.29 -18.37 -5.92
N THR A 26 -3.17 -18.24 -6.62
CA THR A 26 -3.13 -18.35 -8.08
C THR A 26 -3.62 -19.74 -8.53
N GLN A 27 -3.23 -20.80 -7.84
CA GLN A 27 -3.69 -22.15 -8.14
C GLN A 27 -5.17 -22.34 -7.88
N GLN A 28 -5.69 -21.75 -6.80
CA GLN A 28 -7.10 -21.93 -6.42
C GLN A 28 -8.05 -21.04 -7.22
N THR A 29 -7.62 -19.86 -7.64
CA THR A 29 -8.51 -18.85 -8.23
C THR A 29 -8.17 -18.49 -9.67
N GLY A 30 -6.97 -18.81 -10.14
CA GLY A 30 -6.49 -18.37 -11.45
C GLY A 30 -6.09 -16.91 -11.51
N ALA A 31 -6.15 -16.17 -10.39
CA ALA A 31 -5.80 -14.76 -10.37
C ALA A 31 -4.30 -14.55 -10.52
N SER A 32 -3.91 -13.50 -11.24
CA SER A 32 -2.51 -13.05 -11.30
C SER A 32 -2.26 -12.07 -10.17
N LEU A 33 -1.22 -12.34 -9.36
CA LEU A 33 -0.87 -11.51 -8.22
C LEU A 33 0.49 -10.84 -8.40
N HIS A 34 0.88 -10.60 -9.67
CA HIS A 34 2.18 -10.00 -9.97
C HIS A 34 2.36 -8.64 -9.29
N HIS A 35 1.39 -7.75 -9.42
CA HIS A 35 1.48 -6.41 -8.82
C HIS A 35 1.30 -6.44 -7.30
N THR A 36 0.49 -7.35 -6.78
CA THR A 36 0.32 -7.54 -5.35
C THR A 36 1.62 -8.03 -4.71
N GLY A 37 2.38 -8.86 -5.42
CA GLY A 37 3.63 -9.43 -4.94
C GLY A 37 4.86 -8.56 -5.15
N THR A 38 4.70 -7.36 -5.68
CA THR A 38 5.80 -6.43 -5.94
C THR A 38 5.73 -5.27 -4.95
N TYR A 39 6.58 -5.31 -3.93
CA TYR A 39 6.57 -4.32 -2.86
C TYR A 39 7.94 -4.22 -2.21
N SER A 40 8.16 -3.14 -1.46
CA SER A 40 9.44 -2.88 -0.80
C SER A 40 9.40 -2.98 0.72
N LEU A 41 8.21 -3.04 1.32
CA LEU A 41 8.12 -3.15 2.77
C LEU A 41 8.49 -4.56 3.22
N PRO A 42 9.18 -4.73 4.37
CA PRO A 42 9.48 -6.06 4.87
C PRO A 42 8.24 -6.68 5.51
N PRO A 43 7.90 -7.95 5.15
CA PRO A 43 6.69 -8.59 5.68
C PRO A 43 6.66 -8.70 7.21
N GLU A 44 7.80 -8.85 7.85
CA GLU A 44 7.88 -8.95 9.31
C GLU A 44 7.43 -7.67 10.03
N SER A 45 7.43 -6.53 9.35
CA SER A 45 6.95 -5.28 9.94
C SER A 45 5.43 -5.27 10.14
N LEU A 46 4.73 -6.21 9.51
CA LEU A 46 3.26 -6.30 9.56
C LEU A 46 2.77 -7.31 10.60
N LYS A 47 3.67 -7.85 11.39
CA LYS A 47 3.32 -8.76 12.48
C LYS A 47 2.35 -8.06 13.42
N SER A 48 1.24 -8.73 13.73
CA SER A 48 0.11 -8.21 14.53
C SER A 48 -0.77 -7.18 13.81
N ASN A 49 -0.49 -6.87 12.54
CA ASN A 49 -1.32 -5.96 11.74
C ASN A 49 -2.11 -6.67 10.65
N THR A 50 -1.43 -7.48 9.84
CA THR A 50 -2.05 -8.11 8.68
C THR A 50 -1.77 -9.60 8.71
N GLU A 51 -2.77 -10.38 9.04
CA GLU A 51 -2.68 -11.84 9.05
C GLU A 51 -2.73 -12.37 7.61
N ASN A 52 -2.10 -13.51 7.37
CA ASN A 52 -2.07 -14.16 6.05
C ASN A 52 -1.60 -13.20 4.95
N PHE A 53 -0.56 -12.44 5.24
CA PHE A 53 -0.04 -11.43 4.31
C PHE A 53 0.34 -12.05 2.97
N ILE A 54 -0.12 -11.43 1.88
CA ILE A 54 0.20 -11.87 0.51
C ILE A 54 0.88 -10.78 -0.31
N GLY A 55 0.77 -9.53 0.10
CA GLY A 55 1.34 -8.42 -0.64
C GLY A 55 0.60 -7.13 -0.40
N VAL A 56 0.66 -6.23 -1.38
CA VAL A 56 0.16 -4.87 -1.25
C VAL A 56 -0.81 -4.52 -2.37
N VAL A 57 -1.59 -3.49 -2.13
CA VAL A 57 -2.35 -2.80 -3.17
C VAL A 57 -1.58 -1.53 -3.52
N GLN A 58 -1.39 -1.29 -4.81
CA GLN A 58 -0.69 -0.07 -5.25
C GLN A 58 -1.67 1.07 -5.42
N MET A 59 -1.39 2.18 -4.75
CA MET A 59 -2.21 3.37 -4.79
C MET A 59 -1.40 4.54 -5.36
N PRO A 60 -1.91 5.25 -6.39
CA PRO A 60 -1.19 6.40 -6.94
C PRO A 60 -0.98 7.50 -5.90
N VAL A 61 0.18 8.14 -5.97
CA VAL A 61 0.50 9.27 -5.10
C VAL A 61 0.87 10.44 -5.98
N GLY A 62 0.11 11.54 -5.85
CA GLY A 62 0.46 12.80 -6.48
C GLY A 62 1.02 13.76 -5.45
N VAL A 63 1.51 14.91 -5.91
CA VAL A 63 2.03 15.94 -5.02
C VAL A 63 1.33 17.26 -5.28
N ALA A 64 0.88 17.91 -4.22
CA ALA A 64 0.26 19.22 -4.28
C ALA A 64 1.15 20.24 -3.56
N GLY A 65 0.96 21.50 -3.91
CA GLY A 65 1.72 22.60 -3.32
C GLY A 65 2.38 23.45 -4.39
N PRO A 66 3.32 24.35 -3.99
CA PRO A 66 3.73 24.55 -2.60
C PRO A 66 2.66 25.25 -1.75
N VAL A 67 2.59 24.91 -0.48
CA VAL A 67 1.69 25.55 0.48
C VAL A 67 2.51 26.23 1.56
N LEU A 68 2.14 27.47 1.90
CA LEU A 68 2.81 28.24 2.95
C LEU A 68 2.18 27.92 4.29
N ILE A 69 2.99 27.46 5.22
CA ILE A 69 2.55 27.10 6.57
C ILE A 69 3.22 27.99 7.59
N HIS A 70 2.42 28.59 8.49
CA HIS A 70 2.87 29.38 9.62
C HIS A 70 2.36 28.71 10.89
N GLY A 71 2.97 27.59 11.28
CA GLY A 71 2.58 26.85 12.45
C GLY A 71 3.58 26.94 13.57
N GLU A 72 3.22 26.44 14.74
CA GLU A 72 4.08 26.43 15.92
C GLU A 72 5.32 25.56 15.69
N HIS A 73 5.13 24.42 15.02
CA HIS A 73 6.19 23.43 14.81
C HIS A 73 6.65 23.30 13.37
N ALA A 74 6.03 24.05 12.44
CA ALA A 74 6.40 24.02 11.02
C ALA A 74 6.16 25.38 10.41
N GLN A 75 7.19 25.90 9.72
CA GLN A 75 7.10 27.18 9.02
C GLN A 75 7.81 27.08 7.69
N GLY A 76 7.22 27.67 6.64
CA GLY A 76 7.82 27.73 5.32
C GLY A 76 6.90 27.17 4.25
N TRP A 77 7.51 26.87 3.10
CA TRP A 77 6.81 26.31 1.95
C TRP A 77 6.95 24.80 1.96
N PHE A 78 5.83 24.09 1.78
CA PHE A 78 5.80 22.65 1.84
C PHE A 78 5.10 22.05 0.64
N TYR A 79 5.47 20.83 0.31
CA TYR A 79 4.78 20.01 -0.67
C TYR A 79 4.04 18.89 0.06
N VAL A 80 2.82 18.58 -0.41
CA VAL A 80 1.96 17.62 0.26
C VAL A 80 1.72 16.43 -0.66
N PRO A 81 2.20 15.24 -0.31
CA PRO A 81 1.86 14.03 -1.07
C PRO A 81 0.44 13.60 -0.74
N LEU A 82 -0.31 13.21 -1.75
CA LEU A 82 -1.68 12.77 -1.62
C LEU A 82 -1.87 11.44 -2.32
N ALA A 83 -2.20 10.42 -1.55
CA ALA A 83 -2.52 9.10 -2.07
C ALA A 83 -4.03 9.07 -2.37
N THR A 84 -4.39 8.97 -3.65
CA THR A 84 -5.80 9.05 -4.03
C THR A 84 -6.06 8.39 -5.37
N THR A 85 -7.27 7.89 -5.52
CA THR A 85 -7.80 7.44 -6.80
C THR A 85 -8.87 8.40 -7.33
N GLU A 86 -9.14 9.48 -6.60
CA GLU A 86 -10.14 10.47 -7.00
C GLU A 86 -9.56 11.42 -8.04
N GLY A 87 -10.26 11.60 -9.16
CA GLY A 87 -9.83 12.50 -10.22
C GLY A 87 -9.84 13.96 -9.76
N THR A 88 -8.84 14.72 -10.17
CA THR A 88 -8.70 16.18 -9.97
C THR A 88 -8.46 16.62 -8.51
N LEU A 89 -8.42 15.72 -7.53
CA LEU A 89 -8.21 16.11 -6.13
C LEU A 89 -6.86 16.82 -5.94
N VAL A 90 -5.79 16.25 -6.46
CA VAL A 90 -4.45 16.84 -6.34
C VAL A 90 -4.41 18.21 -7.02
N ALA A 91 -4.99 18.33 -8.21
CA ALA A 91 -5.04 19.60 -8.94
C ALA A 91 -5.85 20.65 -8.19
N SER A 92 -6.99 20.27 -7.62
CA SER A 92 -7.82 21.18 -6.84
C SER A 92 -7.11 21.68 -5.57
N TYR A 93 -6.47 20.74 -4.86
CA TYR A 93 -5.70 21.08 -3.66
C TYR A 93 -4.53 22.02 -4.02
N SER A 94 -3.82 21.72 -5.10
CA SER A 94 -2.67 22.50 -5.53
C SER A 94 -3.09 23.93 -5.90
N ARG A 95 -4.24 24.08 -6.57
CA ARG A 95 -4.77 25.43 -6.90
C ARG A 95 -5.14 26.20 -5.64
N ALA A 96 -5.70 25.54 -4.64
CA ALA A 96 -6.03 26.17 -3.37
C ALA A 96 -4.78 26.67 -2.64
N CYS A 97 -3.66 25.99 -2.77
CA CYS A 97 -2.39 26.40 -2.15
C CYS A 97 -1.83 27.68 -2.75
N ALA A 98 -2.29 28.10 -3.91
CA ALA A 98 -1.79 29.30 -4.59
C ALA A 98 -2.33 30.61 -4.00
N TRP A 99 -3.29 30.54 -3.08
CA TRP A 99 -3.92 31.71 -2.44
C TRP A 99 -3.25 32.15 -1.15
#